data_c0753548b565fca0e7a47fe2187f52fd
#
_entry.id   c0753548b565fca0e7a47fe2187f52fd
#
_cell.length_a   1.000
_cell.length_b   1.000
_cell.length_c   1.000
_cell.angle_alpha   90.00
_cell.angle_beta   90.00
_cell.angle_gamma   90.00
#
_symmetry.space_group_name_H-M   'P 1'
#
loop_
_entity.id
_entity.type
_entity.pdbx_description
1 polymer ?
#
loop_
_entity_poly.entity_id
_entity_poly.type
_entity_poly.pdbx_seq_one_letter_code
_entity_poly.pdbx_strand_id
1 'polypeptide(L)'
;LKYYLDEFITCFSNSLNTHNFPPYILSECISNINLFNRAINKSWEIKESNQRDFILLANRLLVKHLEFRGPFSTCNHLINNFRALYLSSKIIEDHKKSLFYLTFWDQIKNKVFLPNGKIGDGSVHYQFLITRWLFEISIYAYEVKDSIILGQVYPYLSKNLEIVDILSRKNNIPFFGDLSPDCPIEWLWPILKYTRLKYPYK
;
A
#
# COMPACT_ATOMS: atom_id res chain seq x y z
N LEU A 1 -9.10 21.48 0.89
CA LEU A 1 -8.73 20.06 0.88
C LEU A 1 -8.42 19.56 2.30
N LYS A 2 -7.57 20.30 3.08
CA LYS A 2 -7.28 19.96 4.48
C LYS A 2 -8.54 19.88 5.34
N TYR A 3 -9.46 20.84 5.22
CA TYR A 3 -10.75 20.85 5.92
C TYR A 3 -11.55 19.56 5.71
N TYR A 4 -11.68 19.09 4.47
CA TYR A 4 -12.41 17.84 4.17
C TYR A 4 -11.72 16.60 4.75
N LEU A 5 -10.39 16.60 4.82
CA LEU A 5 -9.66 15.52 5.48
C LEU A 5 -9.92 15.52 6.98
N ASP A 6 -9.91 16.67 7.62
CA ASP A 6 -10.15 16.79 9.07
C ASP A 6 -11.59 16.40 9.43
N GLU A 7 -12.59 16.80 8.63
CA GLU A 7 -13.97 16.32 8.80
C GLU A 7 -14.08 14.81 8.62
N PHE A 8 -13.48 14.26 7.56
CA PHE A 8 -13.46 12.81 7.32
C PHE A 8 -12.86 12.08 8.53
N ILE A 9 -11.69 12.52 9.02
CA ILE A 9 -11.01 11.90 10.16
C ILE A 9 -11.88 11.96 11.40
N THR A 10 -12.54 13.09 11.66
CA THR A 10 -13.42 13.25 12.83
C THR A 10 -14.60 12.29 12.77
N CYS A 11 -15.31 12.25 11.65
CA CYS A 11 -16.47 11.38 11.47
C CYS A 11 -16.06 9.90 11.54
N PHE A 12 -14.96 9.54 10.88
CA PHE A 12 -14.50 8.16 10.81
C PHE A 12 -13.92 7.66 12.14
N SER A 13 -13.22 8.52 12.90
CA SER A 13 -12.71 8.19 14.24
C SER A 13 -13.84 7.81 15.20
N ASN A 14 -14.93 8.53 15.17
CA ASN A 14 -16.12 8.20 15.97
C ASN A 14 -16.69 6.83 15.60
N SER A 15 -16.69 6.51 14.31
CA SER A 15 -17.19 5.23 13.80
C SER A 15 -16.25 4.06 14.10
N LEU A 16 -14.92 4.27 14.17
CA LEU A 16 -13.94 3.23 14.51
C LEU A 16 -14.16 2.60 15.89
N ASN A 17 -14.70 3.37 16.83
CA ASN A 17 -14.98 2.88 18.18
C ASN A 17 -16.29 2.08 18.27
N THR A 18 -17.18 2.19 17.30
CA THR A 18 -18.54 1.63 17.33
C THR A 18 -18.78 0.55 16.29
N HIS A 19 -17.95 0.48 15.24
CA HIS A 19 -18.13 -0.44 14.13
C HIS A 19 -16.86 -1.24 13.84
N ASN A 20 -17.04 -2.50 13.44
CA ASN A 20 -15.95 -3.33 12.94
C ASN A 20 -15.71 -3.04 11.46
N PHE A 21 -14.68 -2.27 11.17
CA PHE A 21 -14.27 -2.04 9.79
C PHE A 21 -13.41 -3.18 9.26
N PRO A 22 -13.65 -3.61 8.02
CA PRO A 22 -12.78 -4.58 7.36
C PRO A 22 -11.34 -4.06 7.27
N PRO A 23 -10.32 -4.93 7.45
CA PRO A 23 -8.91 -4.53 7.41
C PRO A 23 -8.49 -3.79 6.14
N TYR A 24 -9.07 -4.13 4.99
CA TYR A 24 -8.74 -3.45 3.74
C TYR A 24 -9.18 -1.96 3.74
N ILE A 25 -10.32 -1.63 4.34
CA ILE A 25 -10.77 -0.22 4.48
C ILE A 25 -9.81 0.55 5.39
N LEU A 26 -9.43 -0.02 6.53
CA LEU A 26 -8.45 0.60 7.43
C LEU A 26 -7.12 0.83 6.71
N SER A 27 -6.67 -0.14 5.93
CA SER A 27 -5.43 -0.04 5.16
C SER A 27 -5.46 1.07 4.11
N GLU A 28 -6.58 1.21 3.38
CA GLU A 28 -6.75 2.31 2.42
C GLU A 28 -6.77 3.67 3.14
N CYS A 29 -7.52 3.81 4.23
CA CYS A 29 -7.58 5.06 4.99
C CYS A 29 -6.20 5.47 5.51
N ILE A 30 -5.49 4.55 6.18
CA ILE A 30 -4.15 4.80 6.71
C ILE A 30 -3.19 5.21 5.59
N SER A 31 -3.16 4.45 4.50
CA SER A 31 -2.24 4.70 3.39
C SER A 31 -2.54 6.02 2.70
N ASN A 32 -3.81 6.31 2.44
CA ASN A 32 -4.21 7.55 1.76
C ASN A 32 -3.92 8.79 2.60
N ILE A 33 -4.10 8.74 3.92
CA ILE A 33 -3.74 9.86 4.81
C ILE A 33 -2.22 10.10 4.78
N ASN A 34 -1.40 9.03 4.86
CA ASN A 34 0.05 9.16 4.77
C ASN A 34 0.50 9.74 3.41
N LEU A 35 -0.06 9.24 2.30
CA LEU A 35 0.25 9.71 0.95
C LEU A 35 -0.20 11.16 0.75
N PHE A 36 -1.38 11.51 1.25
CA PHE A 36 -1.90 12.88 1.21
C PHE A 36 -0.99 13.84 1.99
N ASN A 37 -0.62 13.48 3.21
CA ASN A 37 0.30 14.26 4.01
C ASN A 37 1.65 14.45 3.29
N ARG A 38 2.19 13.37 2.69
CA ARG A 38 3.41 13.42 1.89
C ARG A 38 3.28 14.33 0.68
N ALA A 39 2.15 14.31 0.00
CA ALA A 39 1.91 15.15 -1.18
C ALA A 39 1.86 16.64 -0.84
N ILE A 40 1.21 17.00 0.25
CA ILE A 40 1.02 18.41 0.66
C ILE A 40 2.26 18.93 1.39
N ASN A 41 2.72 18.23 2.42
CA ASN A 41 3.76 18.70 3.30
C ASN A 41 5.17 18.30 2.84
N LYS A 42 5.27 17.49 1.79
CA LYS A 42 6.52 16.90 1.28
C LYS A 42 7.30 16.15 2.38
N SER A 43 6.59 15.59 3.33
CA SER A 43 7.09 14.87 4.49
C SER A 43 6.19 13.70 4.83
N TRP A 44 6.78 12.60 5.31
CA TRP A 44 6.05 11.47 5.88
C TRP A 44 5.70 11.69 7.37
N GLU A 45 6.22 12.74 7.96
CA GLU A 45 5.89 13.10 9.34
C GLU A 45 4.49 13.73 9.39
N ILE A 46 3.60 13.15 10.16
CA ILE A 46 2.26 13.68 10.40
C ILE A 46 2.30 14.54 11.65
N LYS A 47 2.15 15.84 11.46
CA LYS A 47 2.22 16.84 12.54
C LYS A 47 0.87 17.08 13.22
N GLU A 48 -0.23 16.90 12.50
CA GLU A 48 -1.57 17.13 13.01
C GLU A 48 -1.97 16.01 13.99
N SER A 49 -2.32 16.39 15.21
CA SER A 49 -2.62 15.42 16.29
C SER A 49 -3.80 14.50 15.94
N ASN A 50 -4.89 15.06 15.38
CA ASN A 50 -6.07 14.29 15.00
C ASN A 50 -5.76 13.22 13.95
N GLN A 51 -4.91 13.54 12.97
CA GLN A 51 -4.47 12.57 11.95
C GLN A 51 -3.58 11.49 12.57
N ARG A 52 -2.68 11.88 13.46
CA ARG A 52 -1.81 10.96 14.18
C ARG A 52 -2.61 10.00 15.05
N ASP A 53 -3.55 10.52 15.84
CA ASP A 53 -4.39 9.71 16.73
C ASP A 53 -5.27 8.74 15.94
N PHE A 54 -5.84 9.19 14.83
CA PHE A 54 -6.58 8.32 13.91
C PHE A 54 -5.71 7.17 13.40
N ILE A 55 -4.51 7.46 12.89
CA ILE A 55 -3.60 6.44 12.36
C ILE A 55 -3.18 5.47 13.45
N LEU A 56 -2.90 5.93 14.66
CA LEU A 56 -2.56 5.07 15.79
C LEU A 56 -3.70 4.13 16.16
N LEU A 57 -4.93 4.63 16.20
CA LEU A 57 -6.11 3.81 16.46
C LEU A 57 -6.35 2.79 15.34
N ALA A 58 -6.37 3.26 14.09
CA ALA A 58 -6.59 2.41 12.92
C ALA A 58 -5.50 1.32 12.79
N ASN A 59 -4.23 1.63 13.08
CA ASN A 59 -3.16 0.64 13.10
C ASN A 59 -3.34 -0.43 14.18
N ARG A 60 -3.78 -0.05 15.38
CA ARG A 60 -4.08 -1.03 16.45
C ARG A 60 -5.18 -1.99 16.02
N LEU A 61 -6.25 -1.47 15.42
CA LEU A 61 -7.35 -2.27 14.89
C LEU A 61 -6.88 -3.17 13.75
N LEU A 62 -6.10 -2.62 12.81
CA LEU A 62 -5.55 -3.38 11.69
C LEU A 62 -4.67 -4.54 12.17
N VAL A 63 -3.75 -4.32 13.10
CA VAL A 63 -2.88 -5.37 13.65
C VAL A 63 -3.70 -6.45 14.36
N LYS A 64 -4.77 -6.08 15.08
CA LYS A 64 -5.66 -7.02 15.76
C LYS A 64 -6.43 -7.91 14.79
N HIS A 65 -6.77 -7.40 13.61
CA HIS A 65 -7.66 -8.04 12.64
C HIS A 65 -6.95 -8.42 11.33
N LEU A 66 -5.61 -8.56 11.35
CA LEU A 66 -4.87 -8.99 10.16
C LEU A 66 -5.49 -10.26 9.54
N GLU A 67 -5.86 -10.16 8.27
CA GLU A 67 -6.57 -11.22 7.53
C GLU A 67 -5.67 -12.36 7.05
N PHE A 68 -4.66 -12.70 7.84
CA PHE A 68 -3.67 -13.74 7.48
C PHE A 68 -4.14 -15.15 7.72
N ARG A 69 -5.35 -15.34 8.12
CA ARG A 69 -5.78 -16.57 8.73
C ARG A 69 -6.27 -17.54 7.67
N GLY A 70 -5.36 -18.42 7.26
CA GLY A 70 -5.68 -19.61 6.52
C GLY A 70 -5.16 -19.66 5.09
N PRO A 71 -5.30 -20.83 4.42
CA PRO A 71 -4.82 -21.06 3.06
C PRO A 71 -5.60 -20.27 1.99
N PHE A 72 -6.74 -19.71 2.35
CA PHE A 72 -7.66 -18.98 1.46
C PHE A 72 -7.59 -17.47 1.65
N SER A 73 -6.60 -16.93 2.38
CA SER A 73 -6.45 -15.49 2.51
C SER A 73 -6.16 -14.87 1.14
N THR A 74 -6.95 -13.87 0.78
CA THR A 74 -6.79 -13.12 -0.46
C THR A 74 -5.46 -12.38 -0.47
N CYS A 75 -4.63 -12.67 -1.45
CA CYS A 75 -3.26 -12.18 -1.52
C CYS A 75 -3.13 -10.67 -1.55
N ASN A 76 -4.07 -9.98 -2.21
CA ASN A 76 -4.13 -8.52 -2.32
C ASN A 76 -4.36 -7.83 -0.97
N HIS A 77 -5.19 -8.38 -0.07
CA HIS A 77 -5.41 -7.79 1.25
C HIS A 77 -4.12 -7.77 2.08
N LEU A 78 -3.31 -8.82 1.96
CA LEU A 78 -2.06 -8.93 2.72
C LEU A 78 -1.07 -7.81 2.40
N ILE A 79 -0.86 -7.55 1.11
CA ILE A 79 0.08 -6.51 0.69
C ILE A 79 -0.46 -5.11 0.99
N ASN A 80 -1.78 -4.92 0.93
CA ASN A 80 -2.41 -3.68 1.33
C ASN A 80 -2.25 -3.40 2.84
N ASN A 81 -2.46 -4.43 3.67
CA ASN A 81 -2.24 -4.32 5.12
C ASN A 81 -0.78 -4.00 5.45
N PHE A 82 0.17 -4.68 4.78
CA PHE A 82 1.59 -4.38 4.91
C PHE A 82 1.91 -2.93 4.53
N ARG A 83 1.39 -2.45 3.38
CA ARG A 83 1.54 -1.07 2.92
C ARG A 83 1.12 -0.08 3.99
N ALA A 84 -0.09 -0.22 4.52
CA ALA A 84 -0.63 0.69 5.52
C ALA A 84 0.22 0.74 6.79
N LEU A 85 0.55 -0.42 7.34
CA LEU A 85 1.37 -0.52 8.55
C LEU A 85 2.78 0.05 8.32
N TYR A 86 3.38 -0.24 7.17
CA TYR A 86 4.72 0.21 6.86
C TYR A 86 4.80 1.73 6.61
N LEU A 87 3.88 2.30 5.84
CA LEU A 87 3.81 3.76 5.63
C LEU A 87 3.61 4.54 6.93
N SER A 88 3.01 3.92 7.93
CA SER A 88 2.78 4.53 9.26
C SER A 88 3.90 4.26 10.25
N SER A 89 4.93 3.52 9.87
CA SER A 89 5.96 3.04 10.80
C SER A 89 6.68 4.14 11.58
N LYS A 90 6.88 5.32 10.95
CA LYS A 90 7.47 6.49 11.63
C LYS A 90 6.60 7.10 12.72
N ILE A 91 5.28 6.97 12.62
CA ILE A 91 4.36 7.52 13.60
C ILE A 91 4.38 6.69 14.89
N ILE A 92 4.68 5.42 14.74
CA ILE A 92 4.55 4.44 15.80
C ILE A 92 5.86 4.25 16.61
N GLU A 93 6.95 4.94 16.26
CA GLU A 93 8.26 5.05 16.95
C GLU A 93 8.78 3.79 17.69
N ASP A 94 8.57 2.61 17.13
CA ASP A 94 8.97 1.36 17.79
C ASP A 94 10.14 0.69 17.04
N HIS A 95 11.34 0.78 17.61
CA HIS A 95 12.57 0.20 17.05
C HIS A 95 12.55 -1.33 16.85
N LYS A 96 11.60 -2.03 17.47
CA LYS A 96 11.42 -3.48 17.29
C LYS A 96 10.67 -3.86 16.01
N LYS A 97 10.18 -2.88 15.25
CA LYS A 97 9.31 -3.11 14.09
C LYS A 97 10.03 -3.47 12.80
N SER A 98 11.31 -3.18 12.64
CA SER A 98 12.03 -3.60 11.43
C SER A 98 11.97 -5.11 11.23
N LEU A 99 12.15 -5.89 12.30
CA LEU A 99 12.01 -7.34 12.25
C LEU A 99 10.57 -7.78 11.94
N PHE A 100 9.57 -7.10 12.52
CA PHE A 100 8.16 -7.35 12.21
C PHE A 100 7.88 -7.16 10.72
N TYR A 101 8.31 -6.04 10.12
CA TYR A 101 8.08 -5.77 8.70
C TYR A 101 8.81 -6.74 7.79
N LEU A 102 10.03 -7.15 8.13
CA LEU A 102 10.75 -8.17 7.37
C LEU A 102 10.04 -9.53 7.41
N THR A 103 9.65 -9.97 8.61
CA THR A 103 8.93 -11.24 8.79
C THR A 103 7.58 -11.20 8.06
N PHE A 104 6.90 -10.07 8.11
CA PHE A 104 5.64 -9.88 7.42
C PHE A 104 5.82 -9.91 5.90
N TRP A 105 6.84 -9.22 5.38
CA TRP A 105 7.17 -9.25 3.96
C TRP A 105 7.51 -10.67 3.48
N ASP A 106 8.29 -11.41 4.25
CA ASP A 106 8.62 -12.80 3.93
C ASP A 106 7.38 -13.70 3.81
N GLN A 107 6.37 -13.46 4.62
CA GLN A 107 5.09 -14.17 4.52
C GLN A 107 4.31 -13.74 3.26
N ILE A 108 4.30 -12.46 2.94
CA ILE A 108 3.58 -11.91 1.79
C ILE A 108 4.20 -12.39 0.47
N LYS A 109 5.52 -12.25 0.31
CA LYS A 109 6.18 -12.54 -0.96
C LYS A 109 5.90 -13.96 -1.46
N ASN A 110 5.81 -14.92 -0.57
CA ASN A 110 5.56 -16.32 -0.89
C ASN A 110 4.10 -16.64 -1.20
N LYS A 111 3.17 -15.76 -0.82
CA LYS A 111 1.73 -15.94 -1.04
C LYS A 111 1.22 -15.14 -2.23
N VAL A 112 1.75 -13.94 -2.42
CA VAL A 112 1.29 -12.99 -3.45
C VAL A 112 2.00 -13.22 -4.78
N PHE A 113 3.30 -13.56 -4.73
CA PHE A 113 4.12 -13.63 -5.93
C PHE A 113 4.52 -15.06 -6.26
N LEU A 114 4.50 -15.36 -7.55
CA LEU A 114 5.07 -16.57 -8.11
C LEU A 114 6.62 -16.51 -8.01
N PRO A 115 7.32 -17.64 -8.17
CA PRO A 115 8.79 -17.68 -8.12
C PRO A 115 9.48 -16.73 -9.11
N ASN A 116 8.83 -16.42 -10.23
CA ASN A 116 9.30 -15.46 -11.21
C ASN A 116 9.02 -13.98 -10.85
N GLY A 117 8.42 -13.72 -9.68
CA GLY A 117 8.09 -12.39 -9.18
C GLY A 117 6.80 -11.78 -9.74
N LYS A 118 6.04 -12.51 -10.58
CA LYS A 118 4.73 -12.09 -11.05
C LYS A 118 3.67 -12.31 -9.98
N ILE A 119 2.60 -11.52 -10.05
CA ILE A 119 1.44 -11.71 -9.16
C ILE A 119 0.70 -13.00 -9.55
N GLY A 120 0.36 -13.81 -8.56
CA GLY A 120 -0.28 -15.12 -8.77
C GLY A 120 -1.78 -15.04 -9.06
N ASP A 121 -2.42 -13.90 -8.85
CA ASP A 121 -3.87 -13.71 -8.92
C ASP A 121 -4.45 -13.87 -10.33
N GLY A 122 -3.69 -13.58 -11.38
CA GLY A 122 -4.15 -13.64 -12.77
C GLY A 122 -5.05 -12.49 -13.22
N SER A 123 -5.37 -11.53 -12.33
CA SER A 123 -6.16 -10.35 -12.65
C SER A 123 -5.28 -9.20 -13.15
N VAL A 124 -5.68 -8.59 -14.26
CA VAL A 124 -5.03 -7.38 -14.78
C VAL A 124 -5.23 -6.21 -13.82
N HIS A 125 -6.41 -6.07 -13.23
CA HIS A 125 -6.71 -5.02 -12.26
C HIS A 125 -5.76 -5.11 -11.06
N TYR A 126 -5.66 -6.29 -10.42
CA TYR A 126 -4.76 -6.48 -9.29
C TYR A 126 -3.29 -6.40 -9.67
N GLN A 127 -2.93 -6.72 -10.92
CA GLN A 127 -1.58 -6.47 -11.43
C GLN A 127 -1.20 -4.98 -11.33
N PHE A 128 -2.09 -4.09 -11.74
CA PHE A 128 -1.87 -2.64 -11.65
C PHE A 128 -1.92 -2.16 -10.20
N LEU A 129 -2.92 -2.58 -9.44
CA LEU A 129 -3.14 -2.17 -8.06
C LEU A 129 -1.96 -2.55 -7.14
N ILE A 130 -1.54 -3.82 -7.20
CA ILE A 130 -0.42 -4.31 -6.39
C ILE A 130 0.90 -3.65 -6.83
N THR A 131 1.09 -3.41 -8.13
CA THR A 131 2.27 -2.68 -8.61
C THR A 131 2.31 -1.26 -8.06
N ARG A 132 1.17 -0.57 -7.99
CA ARG A 132 1.06 0.73 -7.32
C ARG A 132 1.44 0.63 -5.83
N TRP A 133 0.93 -0.35 -5.10
CA TRP A 133 1.26 -0.52 -3.69
C TRP A 133 2.74 -0.81 -3.45
N LEU A 134 3.35 -1.65 -4.27
CA LEU A 134 4.81 -1.88 -4.23
C LEU A 134 5.59 -0.58 -4.46
N PHE A 135 5.12 0.26 -5.38
CA PHE A 135 5.72 1.55 -5.65
C PHE A 135 5.63 2.49 -4.44
N GLU A 136 4.45 2.60 -3.81
CA GLU A 136 4.24 3.43 -2.63
C GLU A 136 5.14 2.98 -1.46
N ILE A 137 5.26 1.66 -1.24
CA ILE A 137 6.17 1.08 -0.25
C ILE A 137 7.63 1.42 -0.58
N SER A 138 8.01 1.28 -1.85
CA SER A 138 9.40 1.54 -2.28
C SER A 138 9.79 3.01 -2.18
N ILE A 139 8.90 3.94 -2.53
CA ILE A 139 9.15 5.39 -2.32
C ILE A 139 9.32 5.70 -0.85
N TYR A 140 8.45 5.18 -0.01
CA TYR A 140 8.56 5.40 1.42
C TYR A 140 9.90 4.87 1.95
N ALA A 141 10.23 3.61 1.64
CA ALA A 141 11.50 3.01 2.05
C ALA A 141 12.72 3.83 1.59
N TYR A 142 12.71 4.29 0.33
CA TYR A 142 13.77 5.13 -0.23
C TYR A 142 13.92 6.46 0.54
N GLU A 143 12.82 7.16 0.76
CA GLU A 143 12.83 8.48 1.40
C GLU A 143 13.17 8.41 2.90
N VAL A 144 12.79 7.33 3.58
CA VAL A 144 13.17 7.11 4.99
C VAL A 144 14.51 6.41 5.14
N LYS A 145 15.19 6.10 4.03
CA LYS A 145 16.51 5.43 3.97
C LYS A 145 16.50 4.01 4.56
N ASP A 146 15.38 3.31 4.44
CA ASP A 146 15.27 1.89 4.81
C ASP A 146 15.75 1.02 3.63
N SER A 147 17.06 0.85 3.54
CA SER A 147 17.70 0.06 2.48
C SER A 147 17.34 -1.44 2.54
N ILE A 148 16.96 -1.95 3.71
CA ILE A 148 16.65 -3.36 3.92
C ILE A 148 15.30 -3.67 3.25
N ILE A 149 14.24 -2.97 3.62
CA ILE A 149 12.92 -3.16 3.00
C ILE A 149 12.95 -2.79 1.52
N LEU A 150 13.65 -1.70 1.15
CA LEU A 150 13.80 -1.34 -0.25
C LEU A 150 14.44 -2.47 -1.07
N GLY A 151 15.52 -3.08 -0.58
CA GLY A 151 16.19 -4.19 -1.23
C GLY A 151 15.31 -5.45 -1.36
N GLN A 152 14.36 -5.65 -0.44
CA GLN A 152 13.42 -6.77 -0.48
C GLN A 152 12.24 -6.54 -1.43
N VAL A 153 11.70 -5.33 -1.48
CA VAL A 153 10.49 -5.01 -2.23
C VAL A 153 10.78 -4.63 -3.68
N TYR A 154 11.87 -3.91 -3.92
CA TYR A 154 12.19 -3.36 -5.23
C TYR A 154 12.32 -4.39 -6.37
N PRO A 155 12.91 -5.59 -6.18
CA PRO A 155 12.96 -6.61 -7.23
C PRO A 155 11.57 -7.02 -7.75
N TYR A 156 10.58 -7.07 -6.85
CA TYR A 156 9.19 -7.36 -7.22
C TYR A 156 8.55 -6.18 -7.94
N LEU A 157 8.77 -4.96 -7.46
CA LEU A 157 8.31 -3.75 -8.14
C LEU A 157 8.84 -3.69 -9.58
N SER A 158 10.15 -3.87 -9.78
CA SER A 158 10.77 -3.82 -11.11
C SER A 158 10.13 -4.79 -12.09
N LYS A 159 9.97 -6.05 -11.68
CA LYS A 159 9.33 -7.07 -12.52
C LYS A 159 7.86 -6.75 -12.84
N ASN A 160 7.13 -6.26 -11.86
CA ASN A 160 5.72 -5.95 -12.06
C ASN A 160 5.52 -4.69 -12.90
N LEU A 161 6.44 -3.73 -12.86
CA LEU A 161 6.47 -2.59 -13.79
C LEU A 161 6.69 -3.03 -15.25
N GLU A 162 7.55 -4.01 -15.49
CA GLU A 162 7.73 -4.59 -16.83
C GLU A 162 6.44 -5.21 -17.36
N ILE A 163 5.70 -5.93 -16.51
CA ILE A 163 4.42 -6.54 -16.89
C ILE A 163 3.37 -5.47 -17.20
N VAL A 164 3.24 -4.46 -16.33
CA VAL A 164 2.34 -3.32 -16.54
C VAL A 164 2.67 -2.60 -17.83
N ASP A 165 3.97 -2.48 -18.16
CA ASP A 165 4.42 -1.93 -19.45
C ASP A 165 3.91 -2.73 -20.65
N ILE A 166 4.07 -4.03 -20.60
CA ILE A 166 3.59 -4.91 -21.67
C ILE A 166 2.08 -4.78 -21.84
N LEU A 167 1.34 -4.80 -20.73
CA LEU A 167 -0.12 -4.72 -20.74
C LEU A 167 -0.66 -3.38 -21.25
N SER A 168 0.12 -2.31 -21.12
CA SER A 168 -0.32 -0.95 -21.48
C SER A 168 0.25 -0.44 -22.82
N ARG A 169 1.01 -1.24 -23.56
CA ARG A 169 1.75 -0.77 -24.77
C ARG A 169 0.89 -0.17 -25.87
N LYS A 170 -0.36 -0.56 -25.99
CA LYS A 170 -1.26 -0.08 -27.04
C LYS A 170 -2.32 0.89 -26.56
N ASN A 171 -2.16 1.49 -25.38
CA ASN A 171 -3.20 2.28 -24.69
C ASN A 171 -4.54 1.54 -24.52
N ASN A 172 -4.54 0.23 -24.74
CA ASN A 172 -5.70 -0.63 -24.64
C ASN A 172 -5.38 -1.72 -23.59
N ILE A 173 -5.68 -1.43 -22.34
CA ILE A 173 -5.43 -2.36 -21.24
C ILE A 173 -6.44 -3.48 -21.34
N PRO A 174 -6.00 -4.74 -21.49
CA PRO A 174 -6.91 -5.86 -21.55
C PRO A 174 -7.62 -6.05 -20.21
N PHE A 175 -8.92 -6.30 -20.25
CA PHE A 175 -9.73 -6.59 -19.07
C PHE A 175 -9.94 -8.09 -18.99
N PHE A 176 -9.23 -8.76 -18.08
CA PHE A 176 -9.47 -10.15 -17.73
C PHE A 176 -9.12 -10.38 -16.25
N GLY A 177 -9.73 -11.42 -15.70
CA GLY A 177 -9.67 -11.73 -14.27
C GLY A 177 -10.64 -10.90 -13.44
N ASP A 178 -10.44 -10.92 -12.15
CA ASP A 178 -11.26 -10.18 -11.21
C ASP A 178 -11.04 -8.67 -11.30
N LEU A 179 -12.10 -7.90 -11.25
CA LEU A 179 -12.10 -6.44 -11.36
C LEU A 179 -12.70 -5.83 -10.11
N SER A 180 -11.98 -4.90 -9.48
CA SER A 180 -12.56 -4.09 -8.42
C SER A 180 -13.16 -2.81 -9.00
N PRO A 181 -14.45 -2.56 -8.85
CA PRO A 181 -15.08 -1.34 -9.35
C PRO A 181 -14.61 -0.08 -8.60
N ASP A 182 -14.03 -0.26 -7.41
CA ASP A 182 -13.68 0.83 -6.50
C ASP A 182 -12.40 1.57 -6.91
N CYS A 183 -11.62 1.01 -7.83
CA CYS A 183 -10.37 1.61 -8.28
C CYS A 183 -10.15 1.35 -9.78
N PRO A 184 -10.71 2.18 -10.65
CA PRO A 184 -10.52 2.06 -12.10
C PRO A 184 -9.04 2.04 -12.50
N ILE A 185 -8.68 1.19 -13.45
CA ILE A 185 -7.30 1.06 -13.94
C ILE A 185 -6.76 2.40 -14.47
N GLU A 186 -7.62 3.23 -15.03
CA GLU A 186 -7.29 4.56 -15.52
C GLU A 186 -6.72 5.48 -14.42
N TRP A 187 -7.08 5.25 -13.18
CA TRP A 187 -6.55 6.01 -12.03
C TRP A 187 -5.17 5.49 -11.59
N LEU A 188 -4.90 4.23 -11.84
CA LEU A 188 -3.62 3.59 -11.48
C LEU A 188 -2.52 3.92 -12.50
N TRP A 189 -2.89 4.01 -13.78
CA TRP A 189 -1.96 4.20 -14.87
C TRP A 189 -1.11 5.48 -14.82
N PRO A 190 -1.65 6.69 -14.53
CA PRO A 190 -0.85 7.90 -14.44
C PRO A 190 0.25 7.82 -13.38
N ILE A 191 -0.02 7.16 -12.25
CA ILE A 191 0.97 6.98 -11.17
C ILE A 191 2.12 6.12 -11.66
N LEU A 192 1.83 5.01 -12.32
CA LEU A 192 2.84 4.09 -12.82
C LEU A 192 3.65 4.70 -13.98
N LYS A 193 3.01 5.50 -14.84
CA LYS A 193 3.69 6.24 -15.90
C LYS A 193 4.64 7.29 -15.33
N TYR A 194 4.23 8.01 -14.29
CA TYR A 194 5.07 9.01 -13.62
C TYR A 194 6.30 8.40 -12.97
N THR A 195 6.19 7.18 -12.45
CA THR A 195 7.29 6.41 -11.85
C THR A 195 8.44 6.22 -12.81
N ARG A 196 8.16 5.90 -14.07
CA ARG A 196 9.19 5.66 -15.11
C ARG A 196 10.00 6.90 -15.45
N LEU A 197 9.34 8.07 -15.43
CA LEU A 197 9.96 9.33 -15.83
C LEU A 197 10.88 9.88 -14.74
N LYS A 198 10.60 9.62 -13.48
CA LYS A 198 11.30 10.24 -12.34
C LYS A 198 12.34 9.36 -11.67
N TYR A 199 12.22 8.05 -11.79
CA TYR A 199 13.12 7.10 -11.15
C TYR A 199 13.66 6.11 -12.18
N PRO A 200 14.58 6.57 -13.08
CA PRO A 200 15.35 5.66 -13.90
C PRO A 200 16.31 4.93 -12.94
N TYR A 201 15.84 3.86 -12.36
CA TYR A 201 16.71 2.94 -11.64
C TYR A 201 17.60 2.25 -12.68
N LYS A 202 18.83 2.72 -12.76
CA LYS A 202 19.93 2.01 -13.40
C LYS A 202 20.60 1.09 -12.41
#